data_4eb2a13997ff070a89327c6a4ab27ebb
#
_entry.id   4eb2a13997ff070a89327c6a4ab27ebb
#
_cell.length_a   1.000
_cell.length_b   1.000
_cell.length_c   1.000
_cell.angle_alpha   90.00
_cell.angle_beta   90.00
_cell.angle_gamma   90.00
#
_symmetry.space_group_name_H-M   'P 1'
#
loop_
_entity.id
_entity.type
_entity.pdbx_description
1 polymer ?
#
loop_
_entity_poly.entity_id
_entity_poly.type
_entity_poly.pdbx_seq_one_letter_code
_entity_poly.pdbx_strand_id
1 'polypeptide(L)'
;MRECPNHLSFKSRGEILREQARLLRRYLEKTVIPFSKHYGQFASDLRRIHDIADLRHLPFTTKRDLQEHPLDFVIVPEKKILARRPSTIVHAMCRGRRAVEESFEREFRPVFMTFTSGRSSEPLPVVYSNHDLDNLKTAGLHIMNICGAKREMRMVNMFPYAPHLAFWQSHYAGTEFGVFMVSSGGGKVVGTEGNLRLIQRINPEAVIGMPTFLYHVMHEAVSRGMQCPKLQRIILGGEKVPEGMCRKLKALAAQMGAPKVDVLMTYGFTEAKMAWPECPFPDGAESGGFHLYPELNLIEIINPKTGETVGEGEPGEIVYTPLNSRGTAVLRYRTGDMLEGGLMHEPCPHCGRCVPRLVGHISRTAEVKEMHLDKLKGTLVDFNQLEHVLDGVDSIGTWQLELRKAHDDPLDLDELVLHVEKLNGADDRRLRAELDNKVASAVEVHPNRIIFESTETMRNLQGVNLQIKEQRIVDHRPKPENGNGTPHRNGGSH
;
A
#
# COMPACT_ATOMS: atom_id res chain seq x y z
N MET A 1 1.24 22.86 -16.26
CA MET A 1 1.85 21.63 -15.76
C MET A 1 2.85 22.03 -14.69
N ARG A 2 2.73 21.44 -13.50
CA ARG A 2 3.70 21.69 -12.42
C ARG A 2 4.98 20.92 -12.71
N GLU A 3 6.13 21.52 -12.44
CA GLU A 3 7.39 20.78 -12.40
C GLU A 3 7.45 19.95 -11.11
N CYS A 4 8.09 18.77 -11.18
CA CYS A 4 8.27 17.96 -9.99
C CYS A 4 9.15 18.73 -8.99
N PRO A 5 8.75 18.85 -7.72
CA PRO A 5 9.55 19.52 -6.71
C PRO A 5 10.76 18.65 -6.30
N ASN A 6 11.72 18.50 -7.22
CA ASN A 6 12.93 17.69 -7.02
C ASN A 6 14.00 18.36 -6.16
N HIS A 7 13.69 19.48 -5.49
CA HIS A 7 14.68 20.29 -4.79
C HIS A 7 15.41 19.55 -3.65
N LEU A 8 14.78 18.53 -3.05
CA LEU A 8 15.39 17.69 -2.01
C LEU A 8 15.98 16.38 -2.54
N SER A 9 15.67 15.96 -3.76
CA SER A 9 16.04 14.64 -4.27
C SER A 9 17.53 14.33 -4.27
N PHE A 10 18.37 15.36 -4.41
CA PHE A 10 19.83 15.24 -4.50
C PHE A 10 20.56 16.10 -3.46
N LYS A 11 19.86 16.49 -2.39
CA LYS A 11 20.44 17.22 -1.27
C LYS A 11 21.13 16.27 -0.30
N SER A 12 22.11 16.79 0.44
CA SER A 12 22.77 16.03 1.48
C SER A 12 21.76 15.63 2.61
N ARG A 13 22.04 14.52 3.28
CA ARG A 13 21.25 14.07 4.45
C ARG A 13 21.00 15.18 5.45
N GLY A 14 22.04 15.98 5.77
CA GLY A 14 21.90 17.10 6.73
C GLY A 14 20.98 18.21 6.25
N GLU A 15 20.94 18.50 4.94
CA GLU A 15 20.00 19.47 4.37
C GLU A 15 18.57 18.94 4.42
N ILE A 16 18.36 17.66 4.07
CA ILE A 16 17.05 17.00 4.12
C ILE A 16 16.50 17.03 5.56
N LEU A 17 17.26 16.58 6.54
CA LEU A 17 16.85 16.55 7.94
C LEU A 17 16.52 17.95 8.49
N ARG A 18 17.33 18.96 8.17
CA ARG A 18 17.02 20.36 8.57
C ARG A 18 15.72 20.86 7.96
N GLU A 19 15.46 20.55 6.69
CA GLU A 19 14.23 20.95 6.04
C GLU A 19 13.02 20.21 6.61
N GLN A 20 13.13 18.90 6.87
CA GLN A 20 12.08 18.13 7.54
C GLN A 20 11.77 18.67 8.94
N ALA A 21 12.79 18.99 9.75
CA ALA A 21 12.60 19.59 11.08
C ALA A 21 11.90 20.95 10.99
N ARG A 22 12.26 21.77 10.00
CA ARG A 22 11.61 23.07 9.74
C ARG A 22 10.14 22.90 9.35
N LEU A 23 9.84 21.94 8.45
CA LEU A 23 8.48 21.65 8.00
C LEU A 23 7.63 21.07 9.12
N LEU A 24 8.18 20.16 9.91
CA LEU A 24 7.53 19.56 11.08
C LEU A 24 7.10 20.64 12.06
N ARG A 25 8.02 21.50 12.51
CA ARG A 25 7.72 22.60 13.43
C ARG A 25 6.63 23.50 12.87
N ARG A 26 6.76 23.91 11.61
CA ARG A 26 5.75 24.75 10.95
C ARG A 26 4.38 24.08 10.91
N TYR A 27 4.34 22.77 10.62
CA TYR A 27 3.11 21.99 10.55
C TYR A 27 2.45 21.90 11.94
N LEU A 28 3.23 21.57 12.97
CA LEU A 28 2.75 21.50 14.34
C LEU A 28 2.22 22.86 14.82
N GLU A 29 3.00 23.93 14.72
CA GLU A 29 2.64 25.27 15.19
C GLU A 29 1.47 25.90 14.43
N LYS A 30 1.43 25.73 13.11
CA LYS A 30 0.47 26.44 12.26
C LYS A 30 -0.81 25.67 11.98
N THR A 31 -0.80 24.35 12.16
CA THR A 31 -1.92 23.50 11.75
C THR A 31 -2.39 22.57 12.87
N VAL A 32 -1.51 21.74 13.41
CA VAL A 32 -1.91 20.69 14.35
C VAL A 32 -2.33 21.27 15.69
N ILE A 33 -1.45 22.01 16.36
CA ILE A 33 -1.71 22.57 17.69
C ILE A 33 -2.98 23.45 17.70
N PRO A 34 -3.20 24.38 16.76
CA PRO A 34 -4.37 25.25 16.84
C PRO A 34 -5.68 24.62 16.35
N PHE A 35 -5.66 23.51 15.58
CA PHE A 35 -6.85 23.06 14.86
C PHE A 35 -7.18 21.58 14.97
N SER A 36 -6.28 20.74 15.52
CA SER A 36 -6.57 19.33 15.71
C SER A 36 -7.33 19.12 17.03
N LYS A 37 -8.49 18.49 16.94
CA LYS A 37 -9.26 18.10 18.13
C LYS A 37 -8.50 17.02 18.92
N HIS A 38 -8.02 15.98 18.23
CA HIS A 38 -7.32 14.87 18.87
C HIS A 38 -6.00 15.32 19.50
N TYR A 39 -5.14 16.01 18.71
CA TYR A 39 -3.80 16.41 19.19
C TYR A 39 -3.79 17.66 20.06
N GLY A 40 -4.91 18.39 20.17
CA GLY A 40 -5.03 19.54 21.07
C GLY A 40 -4.76 19.21 22.54
N GLN A 41 -5.09 18.00 22.97
CA GLN A 41 -4.79 17.50 24.32
C GLN A 41 -3.28 17.37 24.60
N PHE A 42 -2.45 17.21 23.58
CA PHE A 42 -0.99 17.09 23.66
C PHE A 42 -0.27 18.40 23.28
N ALA A 43 -0.98 19.54 23.27
CA ALA A 43 -0.42 20.81 22.80
C ALA A 43 0.84 21.26 23.56
N SER A 44 0.97 20.92 24.86
CA SER A 44 2.18 21.19 25.65
C SER A 44 3.39 20.42 25.14
N ASP A 45 3.22 19.15 24.83
CA ASP A 45 4.29 18.28 24.37
C ASP A 45 4.66 18.58 22.91
N LEU A 46 3.65 18.86 22.07
CA LEU A 46 3.86 19.30 20.69
C LEU A 46 4.68 20.59 20.58
N ARG A 47 4.54 21.51 21.52
CA ARG A 47 5.36 22.76 21.57
C ARG A 47 6.82 22.53 21.95
N ARG A 48 7.15 21.40 22.56
CA ARG A 48 8.52 21.02 22.92
C ARG A 48 9.27 20.34 21.78
N ILE A 49 8.59 20.01 20.69
CA ILE A 49 9.20 19.38 19.52
C ILE A 49 9.93 20.44 18.71
N HIS A 50 11.25 20.41 18.78
CA HIS A 50 12.14 21.31 18.05
C HIS A 50 12.89 20.59 16.92
N ASP A 51 13.05 19.27 17.04
CA ASP A 51 13.70 18.42 16.03
C ASP A 51 12.91 17.13 15.80
N ILE A 52 13.26 16.38 14.77
CA ILE A 52 12.65 15.10 14.41
C ILE A 52 12.80 14.08 15.55
N ALA A 53 13.95 14.07 16.21
CA ALA A 53 14.23 13.18 17.33
C ALA A 53 13.27 13.40 18.53
N ASP A 54 12.71 14.58 18.67
CA ASP A 54 11.78 14.90 19.78
C ASP A 54 10.41 14.21 19.59
N LEU A 55 10.09 13.74 18.36
CA LEU A 55 8.85 13.00 18.10
C LEU A 55 8.67 11.79 19.02
N ARG A 56 9.77 11.16 19.48
CA ARG A 56 9.74 10.03 20.43
C ARG A 56 8.97 10.32 21.71
N HIS A 57 8.81 11.58 22.08
CA HIS A 57 8.07 12.01 23.29
C HIS A 57 6.55 12.06 23.07
N LEU A 58 6.07 11.99 21.83
CA LEU A 58 4.65 11.89 21.54
C LEU A 58 4.18 10.44 21.60
N PRO A 59 2.96 10.18 22.08
CA PRO A 59 2.35 8.87 21.99
C PRO A 59 2.14 8.47 20.51
N PHE A 60 2.08 7.18 20.27
CA PHE A 60 1.70 6.67 18.97
C PHE A 60 0.21 6.84 18.71
N THR A 61 -0.14 7.07 17.46
CA THR A 61 -1.51 6.93 16.96
C THR A 61 -1.65 5.53 16.36
N THR A 62 -2.71 4.83 16.72
CA THR A 62 -2.99 3.49 16.24
C THR A 62 -4.22 3.48 15.31
N LYS A 63 -4.39 2.38 14.57
CA LYS A 63 -5.60 2.16 13.77
C LYS A 63 -6.87 2.17 14.62
N ARG A 64 -6.78 1.68 15.86
CA ARG A 64 -7.91 1.65 16.80
C ARG A 64 -8.37 3.07 17.16
N ASP A 65 -7.43 3.99 17.43
CA ASP A 65 -7.75 5.39 17.76
C ASP A 65 -8.53 6.06 16.60
N LEU A 66 -8.11 5.79 15.36
CA LEU A 66 -8.81 6.30 14.19
C LEU A 66 -10.20 5.66 13.98
N GLN A 67 -10.37 4.38 14.34
CA GLN A 67 -11.65 3.68 14.23
C GLN A 67 -12.67 4.17 15.27
N GLU A 68 -12.22 4.41 16.50
CA GLU A 68 -13.09 4.88 17.58
C GLU A 68 -13.54 6.34 17.35
N HIS A 69 -12.67 7.20 16.81
CA HIS A 69 -12.94 8.63 16.66
C HIS A 69 -12.41 9.23 15.35
N PRO A 70 -12.84 8.74 14.17
CA PRO A 70 -12.23 9.12 12.89
C PRO A 70 -12.31 10.63 12.56
N LEU A 71 -13.35 11.32 13.03
CA LEU A 71 -13.53 12.75 12.77
C LEU A 71 -12.64 13.64 13.65
N ASP A 72 -12.14 13.13 14.79
CA ASP A 72 -11.27 13.90 15.69
C ASP A 72 -9.87 14.11 15.09
N PHE A 73 -9.52 13.32 14.09
CA PHE A 73 -8.28 13.44 13.31
C PHE A 73 -8.40 14.36 12.09
N VAL A 74 -9.60 14.85 11.78
CA VAL A 74 -9.79 15.84 10.70
C VAL A 74 -9.45 17.23 11.22
N ILE A 75 -8.57 17.93 10.52
CA ILE A 75 -8.17 19.29 10.89
C ILE A 75 -9.31 20.25 10.56
N VAL A 76 -9.89 20.84 11.59
CA VAL A 76 -10.99 21.81 11.47
C VAL A 76 -10.55 23.16 12.05
N PRO A 77 -10.27 24.17 11.20
CA PRO A 77 -9.80 25.46 11.66
C PRO A 77 -10.91 26.27 12.34
N GLU A 78 -10.62 26.82 13.50
CA GLU A 78 -11.48 27.80 14.13
C GLU A 78 -11.38 29.16 13.41
N LYS A 79 -12.49 29.62 12.87
CA LYS A 79 -12.58 30.91 12.12
C LYS A 79 -12.02 32.08 12.91
N LYS A 80 -12.24 32.12 14.24
CA LYS A 80 -11.72 33.19 15.14
C LYS A 80 -10.20 33.21 15.19
N ILE A 81 -9.54 32.03 15.24
CA ILE A 81 -8.08 31.91 15.30
C ILE A 81 -7.48 32.31 13.95
N LEU A 82 -8.10 31.86 12.86
CA LEU A 82 -7.67 32.23 11.51
C LEU A 82 -7.74 33.73 11.25
N ALA A 83 -8.84 34.37 11.63
CA ALA A 83 -9.04 35.81 11.43
C ALA A 83 -8.01 36.69 12.15
N ARG A 84 -7.42 36.19 13.24
CA ARG A 84 -6.41 36.92 14.05
C ARG A 84 -4.98 36.74 13.55
N ARG A 85 -4.72 35.86 12.57
CA ARG A 85 -3.37 35.65 12.03
C ARG A 85 -2.90 36.86 11.23
N PRO A 86 -1.67 37.38 11.46
CA PRO A 86 -1.16 38.52 10.70
C PRO A 86 -1.19 38.29 9.17
N SER A 87 -0.83 37.09 8.72
CA SER A 87 -0.90 36.71 7.31
C SER A 87 -2.32 36.76 6.73
N THR A 88 -3.33 36.38 7.50
CA THR A 88 -4.74 36.46 7.12
C THR A 88 -5.19 37.92 7.00
N ILE A 89 -4.79 38.77 7.95
CA ILE A 89 -5.12 40.20 7.94
C ILE A 89 -4.49 40.88 6.72
N VAL A 90 -3.19 40.64 6.46
CA VAL A 90 -2.51 41.17 5.26
C VAL A 90 -3.18 40.67 3.98
N HIS A 91 -3.50 39.38 3.89
CA HIS A 91 -4.20 38.84 2.73
C HIS A 91 -5.59 39.45 2.52
N ALA A 92 -6.34 39.66 3.62
CA ALA A 92 -7.64 40.33 3.57
C ALA A 92 -7.55 41.80 3.12
N MET A 93 -6.48 42.52 3.55
CA MET A 93 -6.23 43.87 3.11
C MET A 93 -5.86 43.93 1.60
N CYS A 94 -5.04 42.99 1.10
CA CYS A 94 -4.57 42.98 -0.28
C CYS A 94 -5.60 42.45 -1.28
N ARG A 95 -6.38 41.43 -0.91
CA ARG A 95 -7.25 40.66 -1.83
C ARG A 95 -8.72 40.61 -1.42
N GLY A 96 -9.07 41.23 -0.29
CA GLY A 96 -10.42 41.24 0.25
C GLY A 96 -10.77 40.00 1.08
N ARG A 97 -11.82 40.12 1.90
CA ARG A 97 -12.30 39.06 2.82
C ARG A 97 -12.70 37.78 2.08
N ARG A 98 -13.38 37.91 0.94
CA ARG A 98 -13.88 36.78 0.15
C ARG A 98 -12.74 35.90 -0.35
N ALA A 99 -11.63 36.48 -0.82
CA ALA A 99 -10.45 35.73 -1.26
C ALA A 99 -9.80 34.94 -0.11
N VAL A 100 -9.86 35.49 1.11
CA VAL A 100 -9.38 34.78 2.33
C VAL A 100 -10.29 33.60 2.67
N GLU A 101 -11.61 33.78 2.63
CA GLU A 101 -12.58 32.70 2.88
C GLU A 101 -12.43 31.57 1.86
N GLU A 102 -12.34 31.90 0.58
CA GLU A 102 -12.10 30.93 -0.51
C GLU A 102 -10.77 30.18 -0.34
N SER A 103 -9.72 30.87 0.13
CA SER A 103 -8.43 30.22 0.43
C SER A 103 -8.52 29.21 1.56
N PHE A 104 -9.26 29.53 2.62
CA PHE A 104 -9.47 28.61 3.75
C PHE A 104 -10.37 27.44 3.39
N GLU A 105 -11.44 27.70 2.65
CA GLU A 105 -12.30 26.64 2.12
C GLU A 105 -11.48 25.67 1.28
N ARG A 106 -10.62 26.17 0.40
CA ARG A 106 -9.73 25.33 -0.42
C ARG A 106 -8.74 24.54 0.44
N GLU A 107 -8.16 25.14 1.47
CA GLU A 107 -7.13 24.50 2.31
C GLU A 107 -7.72 23.43 3.23
N PHE A 108 -8.87 23.66 3.87
CA PHE A 108 -9.36 22.84 4.96
C PHE A 108 -10.67 22.12 4.71
N ARG A 109 -11.51 22.57 3.77
CA ARG A 109 -12.79 21.92 3.53
C ARG A 109 -12.63 20.50 3.01
N PRO A 110 -13.26 19.48 3.63
CA PRO A 110 -13.32 18.14 3.10
C PRO A 110 -14.02 18.10 1.73
N VAL A 111 -13.35 17.51 0.73
CA VAL A 111 -13.87 17.42 -0.65
C VAL A 111 -13.78 16.03 -1.24
N PHE A 112 -12.98 15.14 -0.61
CA PHE A 112 -12.76 13.81 -1.12
C PHE A 112 -12.50 12.85 0.04
N MET A 113 -12.78 11.55 -0.17
CA MET A 113 -12.59 10.50 0.84
C MET A 113 -12.15 9.22 0.19
N THR A 114 -11.23 8.51 0.86
CA THR A 114 -10.88 7.12 0.55
C THR A 114 -11.10 6.25 1.77
N PHE A 115 -11.16 4.93 1.55
CA PHE A 115 -11.33 3.96 2.62
C PHE A 115 -10.19 2.95 2.60
N THR A 116 -9.82 2.45 3.78
CA THR A 116 -8.94 1.29 3.87
C THR A 116 -9.64 0.05 3.31
N SER A 117 -8.88 -0.91 2.78
CA SER A 117 -9.46 -2.12 2.13
C SER A 117 -10.09 -3.15 3.09
N GLY A 118 -10.11 -2.89 4.38
CA GLY A 118 -10.93 -3.54 5.43
C GLY A 118 -11.10 -5.06 5.39
N ARG A 119 -10.04 -5.86 5.23
CA ARG A 119 -10.15 -7.34 5.29
C ARG A 119 -10.50 -7.87 6.69
N SER A 120 -10.16 -7.14 7.75
CA SER A 120 -10.28 -7.60 9.15
C SER A 120 -11.14 -6.71 10.05
N SER A 121 -11.66 -5.59 9.55
CA SER A 121 -12.43 -4.61 10.34
C SER A 121 -13.24 -3.71 9.41
N GLU A 122 -14.13 -2.88 9.97
CA GLU A 122 -14.81 -1.84 9.20
C GLU A 122 -13.82 -0.96 8.43
N PRO A 123 -14.13 -0.60 7.16
CA PRO A 123 -13.31 0.30 6.37
C PRO A 123 -13.14 1.66 7.06
N LEU A 124 -11.90 2.07 7.29
CA LEU A 124 -11.60 3.36 7.91
C LEU A 124 -11.70 4.48 6.86
N PRO A 125 -12.52 5.54 7.09
CA PRO A 125 -12.57 6.70 6.21
C PRO A 125 -11.36 7.60 6.41
N VAL A 126 -10.73 8.01 5.31
CA VAL A 126 -9.64 8.99 5.28
C VAL A 126 -10.06 10.16 4.41
N VAL A 127 -10.12 11.33 5.03
CA VAL A 127 -10.67 12.56 4.47
C VAL A 127 -9.57 13.42 3.85
N TYR A 128 -9.85 14.03 2.71
CA TYR A 128 -8.96 14.93 1.98
C TYR A 128 -9.60 16.30 1.79
N SER A 129 -8.83 17.35 1.97
CA SER A 129 -9.14 18.69 1.44
C SER A 129 -8.54 18.84 0.03
N ASN A 130 -8.79 19.99 -0.64
CA ASN A 130 -8.08 20.31 -1.88
C ASN A 130 -6.57 20.40 -1.69
N HIS A 131 -6.12 20.84 -0.52
CA HIS A 131 -4.70 20.86 -0.16
C HIS A 131 -4.09 19.45 -0.12
N ASP A 132 -4.81 18.47 0.45
CA ASP A 132 -4.37 17.06 0.44
C ASP A 132 -4.37 16.47 -0.98
N LEU A 133 -5.34 16.86 -1.83
CA LEU A 133 -5.33 16.48 -3.25
C LEU A 133 -4.12 17.07 -4.00
N ASP A 134 -3.72 18.31 -3.66
CA ASP A 134 -2.51 18.91 -4.21
C ASP A 134 -1.24 18.16 -3.73
N ASN A 135 -1.20 17.66 -2.50
CA ASN A 135 -0.13 16.78 -2.00
C ASN A 135 -0.14 15.42 -2.72
N LEU A 136 -1.33 14.82 -2.94
CA LEU A 136 -1.48 13.58 -3.69
C LEU A 136 -0.95 13.70 -5.12
N LYS A 137 -1.22 14.83 -5.80
CA LYS A 137 -0.69 15.16 -7.13
C LYS A 137 0.83 15.34 -7.09
N THR A 138 1.35 16.01 -6.06
CA THR A 138 2.81 16.19 -5.86
C THR A 138 3.49 14.84 -5.66
N ALA A 139 2.95 13.97 -4.81
CA ALA A 139 3.42 12.60 -4.68
C ALA A 139 3.36 11.84 -6.02
N GLY A 140 2.31 12.07 -6.80
CA GLY A 140 2.17 11.53 -8.17
C GLY A 140 3.28 11.96 -9.11
N LEU A 141 3.69 13.24 -9.08
CA LEU A 141 4.84 13.74 -9.86
C LEU A 141 6.14 13.03 -9.45
N HIS A 142 6.36 12.81 -8.15
CA HIS A 142 7.50 12.02 -7.67
C HIS A 142 7.45 10.59 -8.18
N ILE A 143 6.30 9.91 -8.09
CA ILE A 143 6.14 8.55 -8.61
C ILE A 143 6.56 8.49 -10.09
N MET A 144 6.02 9.37 -10.92
CA MET A 144 6.32 9.38 -12.36
C MET A 144 7.80 9.62 -12.63
N ASN A 145 8.43 10.57 -11.94
CA ASN A 145 9.86 10.86 -12.10
C ASN A 145 10.76 9.72 -11.61
N ILE A 146 10.45 9.12 -10.48
CA ILE A 146 11.25 8.04 -9.90
C ILE A 146 11.13 6.77 -10.76
N CYS A 147 9.92 6.45 -11.25
CA CYS A 147 9.70 5.34 -12.19
C CYS A 147 10.28 5.60 -13.59
N GLY A 148 10.86 6.75 -13.86
CA GLY A 148 11.43 7.10 -15.16
C GLY A 148 10.40 7.30 -16.26
N ALA A 149 9.19 7.79 -15.92
CA ALA A 149 8.16 8.12 -16.87
C ALA A 149 8.59 9.28 -17.78
N LYS A 150 8.15 9.24 -19.04
CA LYS A 150 8.29 10.33 -20.03
C LYS A 150 6.91 10.77 -20.49
N ARG A 151 6.76 12.04 -20.83
CA ARG A 151 5.45 12.63 -21.20
C ARG A 151 4.84 12.00 -22.45
N GLU A 152 5.68 11.50 -23.34
CA GLU A 152 5.28 10.83 -24.58
C GLU A 152 4.71 9.42 -24.35
N MET A 153 4.88 8.87 -23.16
CA MET A 153 4.39 7.54 -22.82
C MET A 153 2.86 7.51 -22.77
N ARG A 154 2.32 6.39 -23.21
CA ARG A 154 0.93 6.02 -23.02
C ARG A 154 0.86 4.99 -21.92
N MET A 155 -0.05 5.19 -20.98
CA MET A 155 -0.16 4.35 -19.79
C MET A 155 -1.59 3.84 -19.62
N VAL A 156 -1.73 2.61 -19.13
CA VAL A 156 -3.02 2.03 -18.75
C VAL A 156 -3.01 1.76 -17.24
N ASN A 157 -3.86 2.48 -16.51
CA ASN A 157 -4.11 2.25 -15.10
C ASN A 157 -5.25 1.23 -14.95
N MET A 158 -4.90 0.04 -14.45
CA MET A 158 -5.81 -1.09 -14.24
C MET A 158 -6.14 -1.32 -12.76
N PHE A 159 -5.81 -0.38 -11.86
CA PHE A 159 -6.31 -0.47 -10.49
C PHE A 159 -7.84 -0.43 -10.49
N PRO A 160 -8.50 -1.20 -9.61
CA PRO A 160 -9.95 -1.20 -9.49
C PRO A 160 -10.49 0.21 -9.19
N TYR A 161 -11.53 0.62 -9.93
CA TYR A 161 -12.27 1.83 -9.60
C TYR A 161 -13.07 1.58 -8.30
N ALA A 162 -12.53 2.08 -7.22
CA ALA A 162 -13.08 1.97 -5.88
C ALA A 162 -12.61 3.16 -5.04
N PRO A 163 -13.23 3.45 -3.89
CA PRO A 163 -12.79 4.53 -3.01
C PRO A 163 -11.52 4.15 -2.24
N HIS A 164 -10.51 3.61 -2.95
CA HIS A 164 -9.20 3.23 -2.42
C HIS A 164 -8.09 4.06 -3.06
N LEU A 165 -7.01 4.30 -2.31
CA LEU A 165 -5.92 5.18 -2.70
C LEU A 165 -5.30 4.84 -4.08
N ALA A 166 -5.05 3.57 -4.37
CA ALA A 166 -4.22 3.16 -5.51
C ALA A 166 -4.72 3.65 -6.88
N PHE A 167 -6.04 3.54 -7.14
CA PHE A 167 -6.64 4.04 -8.38
C PHE A 167 -6.44 5.55 -8.51
N TRP A 168 -6.76 6.30 -7.46
CA TRP A 168 -6.72 7.77 -7.46
C TRP A 168 -5.30 8.30 -7.51
N GLN A 169 -4.37 7.67 -6.77
CA GLN A 169 -2.96 8.03 -6.83
C GLN A 169 -2.42 7.89 -8.27
N SER A 170 -2.70 6.77 -8.94
CA SER A 170 -2.25 6.54 -10.31
C SER A 170 -2.90 7.51 -11.30
N HIS A 171 -4.21 7.75 -11.16
CA HIS A 171 -4.94 8.69 -11.99
C HIS A 171 -4.39 10.12 -11.88
N TYR A 172 -4.25 10.63 -10.65
CA TYR A 172 -3.70 11.97 -10.43
C TYR A 172 -2.22 12.08 -10.80
N ALA A 173 -1.44 11.01 -10.62
CA ALA A 173 -0.05 10.97 -11.04
C ALA A 173 0.09 11.18 -12.55
N GLY A 174 -0.66 10.41 -13.35
CA GLY A 174 -0.61 10.50 -14.80
C GLY A 174 -1.13 11.84 -15.33
N THR A 175 -2.28 12.31 -14.83
CA THR A 175 -2.89 13.57 -15.28
C THR A 175 -2.06 14.78 -14.91
N GLU A 176 -1.48 14.84 -13.71
CA GLU A 176 -0.63 15.97 -13.28
C GLU A 176 0.71 15.98 -14.01
N PHE A 177 1.32 14.80 -14.24
CA PHE A 177 2.57 14.67 -14.99
C PHE A 177 2.38 14.98 -16.48
N GLY A 178 1.19 14.73 -17.01
CA GLY A 178 0.83 15.01 -18.40
C GLY A 178 1.16 13.88 -19.38
N VAL A 179 1.11 12.61 -18.93
CA VAL A 179 1.13 11.45 -19.84
C VAL A 179 -0.25 11.16 -20.37
N PHE A 180 -0.33 10.50 -21.53
CA PHE A 180 -1.59 9.94 -21.99
C PHE A 180 -1.95 8.73 -21.14
N MET A 181 -2.95 8.87 -20.26
CA MET A 181 -3.38 7.80 -19.36
C MET A 181 -4.83 7.41 -19.58
N VAL A 182 -5.07 6.10 -19.72
CA VAL A 182 -6.39 5.48 -19.64
C VAL A 182 -6.52 4.76 -18.31
N SER A 183 -7.56 5.10 -17.54
CA SER A 183 -7.91 4.39 -16.31
C SER A 183 -9.09 3.47 -16.58
N SER A 184 -8.85 2.15 -16.63
CA SER A 184 -9.86 1.15 -17.01
C SER A 184 -10.80 0.77 -15.86
N GLY A 185 -10.39 1.02 -14.61
CA GLY A 185 -11.12 0.58 -13.42
C GLY A 185 -10.97 -0.90 -13.09
N GLY A 186 -9.99 -1.57 -13.71
CA GLY A 186 -9.66 -2.97 -13.43
C GLY A 186 -10.68 -3.98 -13.94
N GLY A 187 -10.66 -5.17 -13.35
CA GLY A 187 -11.49 -6.30 -13.77
C GLY A 187 -12.99 -6.09 -13.57
N LYS A 188 -13.41 -5.42 -12.50
CA LYS A 188 -14.85 -5.21 -12.21
C LYS A 188 -15.57 -4.31 -13.23
N VAL A 189 -14.87 -3.37 -13.85
CA VAL A 189 -15.51 -2.38 -14.75
C VAL A 189 -15.54 -2.88 -16.18
N VAL A 190 -14.37 -3.23 -16.72
CA VAL A 190 -14.26 -3.60 -18.14
C VAL A 190 -13.88 -5.07 -18.35
N GLY A 191 -13.66 -5.83 -17.28
CA GLY A 191 -13.25 -7.22 -17.33
C GLY A 191 -11.85 -7.43 -17.94
N THR A 192 -11.39 -8.66 -17.94
CA THR A 192 -10.14 -9.05 -18.61
C THR A 192 -10.19 -8.70 -20.09
N GLU A 193 -11.28 -9.02 -20.78
CA GLU A 193 -11.47 -8.77 -22.21
C GLU A 193 -11.38 -7.28 -22.58
N GLY A 194 -11.99 -6.40 -21.77
CA GLY A 194 -11.91 -4.95 -21.99
C GLY A 194 -10.49 -4.42 -21.81
N ASN A 195 -9.76 -4.93 -20.80
CA ASN A 195 -8.36 -4.54 -20.58
C ASN A 195 -7.45 -5.02 -21.72
N LEU A 196 -7.66 -6.23 -22.25
CA LEU A 196 -6.93 -6.73 -23.42
C LEU A 196 -7.15 -5.83 -24.65
N ARG A 197 -8.39 -5.46 -24.94
CA ARG A 197 -8.71 -4.52 -26.02
C ARG A 197 -8.04 -3.18 -25.85
N LEU A 198 -7.96 -2.65 -24.61
CA LEU A 198 -7.25 -1.41 -24.32
C LEU A 198 -5.76 -1.54 -24.59
N ILE A 199 -5.11 -2.61 -24.12
CA ILE A 199 -3.69 -2.87 -24.38
C ILE A 199 -3.43 -2.92 -25.90
N GLN A 200 -4.23 -3.65 -26.63
CA GLN A 200 -4.09 -3.80 -28.08
C GLN A 200 -4.23 -2.46 -28.84
N ARG A 201 -5.24 -1.66 -28.48
CA ARG A 201 -5.51 -0.37 -29.17
C ARG A 201 -4.51 0.71 -28.82
N ILE A 202 -4.08 0.78 -27.54
CA ILE A 202 -3.22 1.84 -27.04
C ILE A 202 -1.75 1.50 -27.29
N ASN A 203 -1.39 0.20 -27.22
CA ASN A 203 0.00 -0.30 -27.26
C ASN A 203 0.86 0.52 -26.29
N PRO A 204 0.57 0.42 -24.95
CA PRO A 204 1.12 1.31 -23.95
C PRO A 204 2.60 1.06 -23.69
N GLU A 205 3.30 2.10 -23.26
CA GLU A 205 4.66 2.03 -22.74
C GLU A 205 4.68 1.63 -21.24
N ALA A 206 3.56 1.80 -20.52
CA ALA A 206 3.44 1.36 -19.13
C ALA A 206 2.04 0.83 -18.80
N VAL A 207 1.99 -0.21 -17.96
CA VAL A 207 0.76 -0.71 -17.31
C VAL A 207 0.91 -0.62 -15.81
N ILE A 208 -0.18 -0.26 -15.12
CA ILE A 208 -0.20 0.00 -13.69
C ILE A 208 -1.36 -0.80 -13.08
N GLY A 209 -1.12 -1.56 -12.02
CA GLY A 209 -2.19 -2.33 -11.39
C GLY A 209 -1.75 -3.25 -10.28
N MET A 210 -2.68 -4.11 -9.86
CA MET A 210 -2.41 -5.13 -8.86
C MET A 210 -1.64 -6.30 -9.50
N PRO A 211 -0.65 -6.87 -8.81
CA PRO A 211 0.24 -7.89 -9.38
C PRO A 211 -0.52 -9.10 -9.91
N THR A 212 -1.43 -9.65 -9.13
CA THR A 212 -2.18 -10.86 -9.52
C THR A 212 -3.10 -10.58 -10.70
N PHE A 213 -3.77 -9.43 -10.73
CA PHE A 213 -4.64 -9.04 -11.85
C PHE A 213 -3.83 -8.83 -13.15
N LEU A 214 -2.70 -8.11 -13.07
CA LEU A 214 -1.84 -7.91 -14.25
C LEU A 214 -1.27 -9.24 -14.76
N TYR A 215 -0.89 -10.16 -13.86
CA TYR A 215 -0.48 -11.50 -14.26
C TYR A 215 -1.57 -12.20 -15.12
N HIS A 216 -2.82 -12.21 -14.65
CA HIS A 216 -3.92 -12.83 -15.39
C HIS A 216 -4.19 -12.17 -16.74
N VAL A 217 -4.19 -10.84 -16.80
CA VAL A 217 -4.38 -10.11 -18.06
C VAL A 217 -3.25 -10.40 -19.05
N MET A 218 -2.00 -10.39 -18.61
CA MET A 218 -0.83 -10.64 -19.46
C MET A 218 -0.74 -12.11 -19.88
N HIS A 219 -1.07 -13.05 -18.99
CA HIS A 219 -1.14 -14.47 -19.31
C HIS A 219 -2.19 -14.74 -20.40
N GLU A 220 -3.36 -14.14 -20.30
CA GLU A 220 -4.41 -14.22 -21.32
C GLU A 220 -3.98 -13.55 -22.63
N ALA A 221 -3.27 -12.41 -22.57
CA ALA A 221 -2.71 -11.75 -23.75
C ALA A 221 -1.74 -12.69 -24.50
N VAL A 222 -0.84 -13.35 -23.77
CA VAL A 222 0.11 -14.32 -24.34
C VAL A 222 -0.61 -15.52 -24.95
N SER A 223 -1.61 -16.10 -24.28
CA SER A 223 -2.39 -17.24 -24.79
C SER A 223 -3.08 -16.94 -26.12
N ARG A 224 -3.41 -15.66 -26.36
CA ARG A 224 -3.99 -15.19 -27.64
C ARG A 224 -2.96 -14.70 -28.66
N GLY A 225 -1.68 -14.82 -28.38
CA GLY A 225 -0.61 -14.34 -29.26
C GLY A 225 -0.55 -12.80 -29.40
N MET A 226 -1.11 -12.06 -28.44
CA MET A 226 -1.12 -10.60 -28.47
C MET A 226 0.28 -10.02 -28.26
N GLN A 227 0.58 -8.94 -28.99
CA GLN A 227 1.85 -8.24 -28.92
C GLN A 227 1.69 -6.84 -28.29
N CYS A 228 2.66 -6.46 -27.44
CA CYS A 228 2.79 -5.14 -26.88
C CYS A 228 4.27 -4.71 -26.80
N PRO A 229 4.95 -4.57 -27.96
CA PRO A 229 6.41 -4.40 -28.03
C PRO A 229 6.90 -3.07 -27.47
N LYS A 230 6.01 -2.11 -27.21
CA LYS A 230 6.35 -0.81 -26.62
C LYS A 230 6.37 -0.81 -25.09
N LEU A 231 5.93 -1.89 -24.46
CA LEU A 231 5.88 -1.97 -23.00
C LEU A 231 7.29 -1.86 -22.41
N GLN A 232 7.49 -0.90 -21.53
CA GLN A 232 8.75 -0.60 -20.84
C GLN A 232 8.65 -0.71 -19.34
N ARG A 233 7.42 -0.51 -18.78
CA ARG A 233 7.20 -0.46 -17.34
C ARG A 233 5.95 -1.25 -16.95
N ILE A 234 6.08 -2.03 -15.89
CA ILE A 234 4.97 -2.62 -15.15
C ILE A 234 5.06 -2.06 -13.74
N ILE A 235 4.08 -1.26 -13.32
CA ILE A 235 4.09 -0.61 -11.99
C ILE A 235 3.05 -1.29 -11.13
N LEU A 236 3.48 -1.89 -10.03
CA LEU A 236 2.69 -2.74 -9.16
C LEU A 236 2.41 -2.08 -7.82
N GLY A 237 1.26 -2.36 -7.23
CA GLY A 237 0.93 -1.93 -5.88
C GLY A 237 -0.36 -2.54 -5.35
N GLY A 238 -0.69 -2.21 -4.10
CA GLY A 238 -1.92 -2.65 -3.44
C GLY A 238 -1.88 -4.07 -2.90
N GLU A 239 -0.90 -4.87 -3.28
CA GLU A 239 -0.61 -6.21 -2.79
C GLU A 239 0.90 -6.38 -2.61
N LYS A 240 1.28 -7.41 -1.86
CA LYS A 240 2.65 -7.87 -1.76
C LYS A 240 3.10 -8.43 -3.12
N VAL A 241 4.33 -8.13 -3.52
CA VAL A 241 4.88 -8.57 -4.81
C VAL A 241 6.14 -9.41 -4.54
N PRO A 242 6.01 -10.73 -4.48
CA PRO A 242 7.17 -11.60 -4.38
C PRO A 242 8.03 -11.55 -5.64
N GLU A 243 9.31 -11.83 -5.48
CA GLU A 243 10.29 -11.83 -6.58
C GLU A 243 9.89 -12.77 -7.73
N GLY A 244 9.33 -13.95 -7.40
CA GLY A 244 8.80 -14.88 -8.38
C GLY A 244 7.70 -14.30 -9.28
N MET A 245 6.82 -13.44 -8.73
CA MET A 245 5.81 -12.74 -9.52
C MET A 245 6.46 -11.76 -10.50
N CYS A 246 7.48 -11.01 -10.06
CA CYS A 246 8.22 -10.11 -10.95
C CYS A 246 8.85 -10.86 -12.11
N ARG A 247 9.48 -12.03 -11.86
CA ARG A 247 10.04 -12.89 -12.92
C ARG A 247 8.98 -13.37 -13.90
N LYS A 248 7.81 -13.82 -13.41
CA LYS A 248 6.69 -14.25 -14.26
C LYS A 248 6.17 -13.13 -15.15
N LEU A 249 5.98 -11.94 -14.61
CA LEU A 249 5.54 -10.77 -15.39
C LEU A 249 6.56 -10.36 -16.45
N LYS A 250 7.86 -10.39 -16.14
CA LYS A 250 8.93 -10.16 -17.14
C LYS A 250 8.91 -11.21 -18.25
N ALA A 251 8.72 -12.49 -17.91
CA ALA A 251 8.63 -13.57 -18.90
C ALA A 251 7.41 -13.41 -19.81
N LEU A 252 6.25 -13.03 -19.28
CA LEU A 252 5.05 -12.74 -20.07
C LEU A 252 5.26 -11.52 -20.99
N ALA A 253 5.87 -10.45 -20.47
CA ALA A 253 6.18 -9.26 -21.27
C ALA A 253 7.13 -9.60 -22.45
N ALA A 254 8.14 -10.44 -22.20
CA ALA A 254 9.05 -10.90 -23.26
C ALA A 254 8.31 -11.67 -24.35
N GLN A 255 7.35 -12.54 -24.01
CA GLN A 255 6.49 -13.24 -24.96
C GLN A 255 5.56 -12.28 -25.73
N MET A 256 5.18 -11.15 -25.13
CA MET A 256 4.44 -10.09 -25.80
C MET A 256 5.33 -9.13 -26.63
N GLY A 257 6.60 -9.47 -26.84
CA GLY A 257 7.54 -8.69 -27.65
C GLY A 257 8.28 -7.57 -26.87
N ALA A 258 8.19 -7.53 -25.54
CA ALA A 258 8.84 -6.54 -24.67
C ALA A 258 9.87 -7.19 -23.72
N PRO A 259 11.03 -7.66 -24.20
CA PRO A 259 11.99 -8.39 -23.36
C PRO A 259 12.77 -7.52 -22.35
N LYS A 260 12.68 -6.19 -22.48
CA LYS A 260 13.38 -5.23 -21.61
C LYS A 260 12.38 -4.39 -20.82
N VAL A 261 11.55 -5.05 -19.99
CA VAL A 261 10.57 -4.36 -19.16
C VAL A 261 11.08 -4.28 -17.73
N ASP A 262 10.96 -3.09 -17.11
CA ASP A 262 11.16 -2.95 -15.68
C ASP A 262 9.84 -3.22 -14.93
N VAL A 263 9.90 -4.06 -13.93
CA VAL A 263 8.79 -4.30 -12.99
C VAL A 263 9.13 -3.56 -11.71
N LEU A 264 8.34 -2.55 -11.38
CA LEU A 264 8.56 -1.62 -10.27
C LEU A 264 7.43 -1.76 -9.26
N MET A 265 7.78 -1.80 -7.99
CA MET A 265 6.81 -1.85 -6.91
C MET A 265 6.50 -0.45 -6.37
N THR A 266 5.31 -0.32 -5.79
CA THR A 266 4.92 0.85 -5.00
C THR A 266 4.41 0.38 -3.64
N TYR A 267 4.86 1.04 -2.58
CA TYR A 267 4.34 0.88 -1.23
C TYR A 267 3.49 2.09 -0.85
N GLY A 268 2.36 1.87 -0.19
CA GLY A 268 1.50 2.94 0.29
C GLY A 268 0.32 2.40 1.09
N PHE A 269 -0.22 3.24 1.93
CA PHE A 269 -1.39 2.94 2.75
C PHE A 269 -2.32 4.16 2.78
N THR A 270 -3.59 3.91 3.01
CA THR A 270 -4.65 4.92 2.85
C THR A 270 -4.45 6.14 3.75
N GLU A 271 -4.01 5.93 4.98
CA GLU A 271 -3.81 6.98 5.99
C GLU A 271 -2.66 7.94 5.62
N ALA A 272 -1.67 7.45 4.83
CA ALA A 272 -0.61 8.31 4.28
C ALA A 272 -1.11 9.22 3.16
N LYS A 273 -2.20 8.86 2.49
CA LYS A 273 -2.75 9.57 1.32
C LYS A 273 -1.79 9.62 0.13
N MET A 274 -0.77 8.74 0.09
CA MET A 274 0.22 8.65 -0.98
C MET A 274 0.87 7.27 -1.01
N ALA A 275 1.63 7.03 -2.08
CA ALA A 275 2.46 5.84 -2.23
C ALA A 275 3.88 6.26 -2.66
N TRP A 276 4.85 5.39 -2.41
CA TRP A 276 6.27 5.57 -2.69
C TRP A 276 6.73 4.47 -3.64
N PRO A 277 7.41 4.81 -4.74
CA PRO A 277 7.85 3.85 -5.75
C PRO A 277 9.30 3.44 -5.59
N GLU A 278 9.65 2.32 -6.19
CA GLU A 278 11.01 2.00 -6.59
C GLU A 278 11.43 2.76 -7.85
N CYS A 279 12.72 2.96 -8.03
CA CYS A 279 13.28 3.37 -9.31
C CYS A 279 13.69 2.15 -10.14
N PRO A 280 13.84 2.28 -11.48
CA PRO A 280 14.40 1.21 -12.31
C PRO A 280 15.78 0.77 -11.84
N PHE A 281 16.05 -0.54 -11.90
CA PHE A 281 17.31 -1.15 -11.52
C PHE A 281 17.65 -2.32 -12.46
N PRO A 282 18.94 -2.70 -12.60
CA PRO A 282 19.37 -3.77 -13.50
C PRO A 282 18.81 -5.13 -13.08
N ASP A 283 18.61 -6.02 -14.07
CA ASP A 283 18.23 -7.41 -13.81
C ASP A 283 19.30 -8.11 -12.95
N GLY A 284 18.85 -8.83 -11.94
CA GLY A 284 19.70 -9.53 -10.98
C GLY A 284 20.31 -8.66 -9.89
N ALA A 285 20.07 -7.33 -9.91
CA ALA A 285 20.41 -6.45 -8.80
C ALA A 285 19.26 -6.41 -7.77
N GLU A 286 19.61 -6.14 -6.52
CA GLU A 286 18.61 -5.85 -5.49
C GLU A 286 17.96 -4.48 -5.71
N SER A 287 16.68 -4.35 -5.33
CA SER A 287 15.96 -3.08 -5.40
C SER A 287 16.64 -2.02 -4.54
N GLY A 288 16.67 -0.80 -5.03
CA GLY A 288 17.08 0.37 -4.24
C GLY A 288 16.09 0.74 -3.12
N GLY A 289 14.92 0.11 -3.05
CA GLY A 289 13.86 0.38 -2.09
C GLY A 289 12.90 1.50 -2.51
N PHE A 290 11.91 1.76 -1.67
CA PHE A 290 10.86 2.76 -1.90
C PHE A 290 11.35 4.16 -1.51
N HIS A 291 11.36 5.08 -2.46
CA HIS A 291 11.88 6.44 -2.28
C HIS A 291 10.84 7.33 -1.60
N LEU A 292 11.15 7.88 -0.44
CA LEU A 292 10.27 8.77 0.31
C LEU A 292 10.29 10.21 -0.22
N TYR A 293 9.32 11.00 0.22
CA TYR A 293 9.16 12.42 -0.12
C TYR A 293 9.39 13.29 1.13
N PRO A 294 10.64 13.73 1.39
CA PRO A 294 10.98 14.40 2.66
C PRO A 294 10.20 15.67 2.94
N GLU A 295 9.68 16.33 1.91
CA GLU A 295 8.84 17.52 2.05
C GLU A 295 7.39 17.21 2.46
N LEU A 296 6.93 15.96 2.30
CA LEU A 296 5.55 15.57 2.59
C LEU A 296 5.40 14.74 3.86
N ASN A 297 6.42 13.98 4.23
CA ASN A 297 6.33 13.03 5.34
C ASN A 297 7.65 12.73 6.03
N LEU A 298 7.52 12.18 7.23
CA LEU A 298 8.57 11.52 8.01
C LEU A 298 8.18 10.06 8.23
N ILE A 299 9.17 9.19 8.19
CA ILE A 299 9.06 7.79 8.58
C ILE A 299 10.06 7.54 9.72
N GLU A 300 9.59 6.86 10.76
CA GLU A 300 10.40 6.24 11.80
C GLU A 300 10.28 4.72 11.66
N ILE A 301 11.34 3.98 11.96
CA ILE A 301 11.30 2.53 12.12
C ILE A 301 11.48 2.23 13.58
N ILE A 302 10.56 1.47 14.17
CA ILE A 302 10.56 1.19 15.60
C ILE A 302 10.59 -0.31 15.90
N ASN A 303 11.12 -0.66 17.04
CA ASN A 303 10.89 -1.98 17.62
C ASN A 303 9.41 -2.09 18.02
N PRO A 304 8.62 -3.04 17.48
CA PRO A 304 7.18 -3.11 17.72
C PRO A 304 6.80 -3.41 19.18
N LYS A 305 7.73 -4.00 19.96
CA LYS A 305 7.51 -4.36 21.38
C LYS A 305 7.86 -3.23 22.33
N THR A 306 8.99 -2.53 22.10
CA THR A 306 9.44 -1.45 23.00
C THR A 306 8.96 -0.07 22.57
N GLY A 307 8.66 0.12 21.28
CA GLY A 307 8.31 1.42 20.69
C GLY A 307 9.53 2.34 20.48
N GLU A 308 10.73 1.86 20.72
CA GLU A 308 11.97 2.61 20.51
C GLU A 308 12.36 2.61 19.04
N THR A 309 12.86 3.74 18.54
CA THR A 309 13.39 3.85 17.19
C THR A 309 14.64 2.98 17.04
N VAL A 310 14.68 2.18 15.98
CA VAL A 310 15.83 1.33 15.65
C VAL A 310 16.88 2.08 14.82
N GLY A 311 18.05 1.49 14.65
CA GLY A 311 19.13 2.03 13.83
C GLY A 311 18.84 2.00 12.33
N GLU A 312 19.67 2.70 11.57
CA GLU A 312 19.61 2.69 10.10
C GLU A 312 19.91 1.28 9.58
N GLY A 313 19.07 0.78 8.65
CA GLY A 313 19.19 -0.57 8.11
C GLY A 313 18.64 -1.67 9.01
N GLU A 314 18.19 -1.36 10.22
CA GLU A 314 17.62 -2.35 11.13
C GLU A 314 16.13 -2.58 10.87
N PRO A 315 15.64 -3.82 11.01
CA PRO A 315 14.23 -4.15 10.81
C PRO A 315 13.34 -3.58 11.91
N GLY A 316 12.09 -3.27 11.56
CA GLY A 316 11.11 -2.80 12.53
C GLY A 316 9.79 -2.39 11.92
N GLU A 317 8.88 -1.91 12.75
CA GLU A 317 7.56 -1.42 12.32
C GLU A 317 7.66 0.00 11.77
N ILE A 318 6.97 0.22 10.64
CA ILE A 318 6.90 1.54 9.99
C ILE A 318 5.94 2.43 10.76
N VAL A 319 6.42 3.62 11.16
CA VAL A 319 5.63 4.68 11.81
C VAL A 319 5.65 5.92 10.92
N TYR A 320 4.50 6.50 10.67
CA TYR A 320 4.30 7.58 9.71
C TYR A 320 3.87 8.90 10.39
N THR A 321 4.45 10.01 9.94
CA THR A 321 4.06 11.37 10.32
C THR A 321 4.01 12.25 9.08
N PRO A 322 2.85 12.84 8.68
CA PRO A 322 2.78 13.83 7.61
C PRO A 322 3.38 15.17 8.04
N LEU A 323 3.92 15.89 7.10
CA LEU A 323 4.46 17.25 7.31
C LEU A 323 3.53 18.36 6.79
N ASN A 324 2.42 17.99 6.13
CA ASN A 324 1.56 18.96 5.44
C ASN A 324 0.14 18.47 5.16
N SER A 325 -0.48 17.72 6.06
CA SER A 325 -1.86 17.22 5.89
C SER A 325 -2.91 18.21 6.43
N ARG A 326 -4.12 18.20 5.87
CA ARG A 326 -5.24 19.08 6.30
C ARG A 326 -6.52 18.31 6.62
N GLY A 327 -6.91 17.33 5.83
CA GLY A 327 -8.03 16.45 6.14
C GLY A 327 -7.70 15.55 7.32
N THR A 328 -7.85 14.24 7.20
CA THR A 328 -7.36 13.31 8.23
C THR A 328 -5.85 13.47 8.39
N ALA A 329 -5.40 13.81 9.59
CA ALA A 329 -4.00 14.03 9.92
C ALA A 329 -3.61 13.16 11.11
N VAL A 330 -2.57 12.35 10.95
CA VAL A 330 -2.05 11.43 11.97
C VAL A 330 -0.61 11.79 12.30
N LEU A 331 -0.24 11.75 13.59
CA LEU A 331 1.16 11.87 14.00
C LEU A 331 1.62 10.57 14.62
N ARG A 332 2.82 10.14 14.31
CA ARG A 332 3.41 8.86 14.77
C ARG A 332 2.45 7.68 14.60
N TYR A 333 1.86 7.55 13.42
CA TYR A 333 0.89 6.49 13.13
C TYR A 333 1.60 5.14 12.94
N ARG A 334 1.27 4.18 13.78
CA ARG A 334 1.72 2.78 13.66
C ARG A 334 0.94 2.11 12.54
N THR A 335 1.64 1.73 11.49
CA THR A 335 1.01 1.12 10.30
C THR A 335 0.66 -0.35 10.50
N GLY A 336 1.35 -1.04 11.40
CA GLY A 336 1.34 -2.49 11.53
C GLY A 336 2.11 -3.19 10.39
N ASP A 337 2.81 -2.44 9.55
CA ASP A 337 3.66 -3.00 8.49
C ASP A 337 5.10 -3.09 9.00
N MET A 338 5.70 -4.28 8.88
CA MET A 338 7.09 -4.58 9.26
C MET A 338 7.99 -4.44 8.05
N LEU A 339 9.08 -3.73 8.19
CA LEU A 339 10.14 -3.56 7.20
C LEU A 339 11.36 -4.39 7.59
N GLU A 340 11.88 -5.21 6.68
CA GLU A 340 12.99 -6.12 6.99
C GLU A 340 14.38 -5.48 6.86
N GLY A 341 14.59 -4.63 5.85
CA GLY A 341 15.89 -4.01 5.55
C GLY A 341 16.07 -2.58 6.08
N GLY A 342 15.07 -2.05 6.80
CA GLY A 342 15.15 -0.77 7.50
C GLY A 342 15.07 0.49 6.63
N LEU A 343 15.25 1.63 7.27
CA LEU A 343 15.29 2.96 6.64
C LEU A 343 16.74 3.31 6.30
N MET A 344 17.00 3.63 5.02
CA MET A 344 18.33 3.98 4.52
C MET A 344 18.37 5.44 4.07
N HIS A 345 19.46 6.14 4.42
CA HIS A 345 19.69 7.54 4.06
C HIS A 345 20.83 7.73 3.05
N GLU A 346 21.51 6.65 2.69
CA GLU A 346 22.55 6.68 1.66
C GLU A 346 21.96 6.95 0.27
N PRO A 347 22.69 7.57 -0.65
CA PRO A 347 22.23 7.74 -2.02
C PRO A 347 21.81 6.41 -2.65
N CYS A 348 20.72 6.42 -3.40
CA CYS A 348 20.27 5.23 -4.11
C CYS A 348 21.32 4.76 -5.12
N PRO A 349 21.76 3.48 -5.11
CA PRO A 349 22.80 2.99 -6.01
C PRO A 349 22.40 3.02 -7.49
N HIS A 350 21.07 3.08 -7.78
CA HIS A 350 20.57 3.01 -9.16
C HIS A 350 20.23 4.37 -9.74
N CYS A 351 19.63 5.27 -8.97
CA CYS A 351 19.18 6.58 -9.47
C CYS A 351 19.90 7.78 -8.84
N GLY A 352 20.78 7.56 -7.85
CA GLY A 352 21.58 8.61 -7.20
C GLY A 352 20.79 9.56 -6.28
N ARG A 353 19.47 9.34 -6.08
CA ARG A 353 18.67 10.17 -5.16
C ARG A 353 19.10 9.96 -3.73
N CYS A 354 19.19 11.07 -2.97
CA CYS A 354 19.62 11.08 -1.58
C CYS A 354 18.44 11.09 -0.58
N VAL A 355 17.19 10.97 -1.05
CA VAL A 355 16.02 10.88 -0.18
C VAL A 355 16.03 9.58 0.62
N PRO A 356 15.47 9.55 1.85
CA PRO A 356 15.35 8.33 2.62
C PRO A 356 14.57 7.26 1.83
N ARG A 357 14.94 5.98 2.02
CA ARG A 357 14.35 4.84 1.31
C ARG A 357 14.00 3.72 2.28
N LEU A 358 12.83 3.11 2.08
CA LEU A 358 12.47 1.87 2.76
C LEU A 358 13.04 0.70 1.95
N VAL A 359 13.97 -0.05 2.54
CA VAL A 359 14.68 -1.14 1.86
C VAL A 359 14.26 -2.49 2.42
N GLY A 360 14.19 -3.50 1.56
CA GLY A 360 13.77 -4.85 1.92
C GLY A 360 12.26 -5.09 1.81
N HIS A 361 11.85 -6.26 2.26
CA HIS A 361 10.46 -6.66 2.18
C HIS A 361 9.60 -5.99 3.26
N ILE A 362 8.37 -5.68 2.89
CA ILE A 362 7.35 -5.16 3.81
C ILE A 362 6.28 -6.23 3.99
N SER A 363 5.99 -6.57 5.26
CA SER A 363 5.01 -7.56 5.66
C SER A 363 4.09 -7.03 6.76
N ARG A 364 2.94 -7.65 6.99
CA ARG A 364 2.04 -7.28 8.09
C ARG A 364 2.19 -8.20 9.29
N THR A 365 2.23 -7.62 10.48
CA THR A 365 2.27 -8.37 11.75
C THR A 365 1.03 -9.25 11.97
N ALA A 366 -0.09 -8.96 11.31
CA ALA A 366 -1.36 -9.68 11.49
C ALA A 366 -1.51 -10.94 10.62
N GLU A 367 -0.49 -11.36 9.86
CA GLU A 367 -0.58 -12.50 8.95
C GLU A 367 -0.12 -13.84 9.57
N VAL A 368 0.28 -13.81 10.85
CA VAL A 368 0.53 -15.05 11.62
C VAL A 368 -0.79 -15.55 12.19
N LYS A 369 -1.19 -16.76 11.83
CA LYS A 369 -2.41 -17.42 12.31
C LYS A 369 -2.09 -18.69 13.05
N GLU A 370 -2.80 -18.92 14.16
CA GLU A 370 -2.71 -20.18 14.90
C GLU A 370 -3.55 -21.26 14.19
N MET A 371 -2.94 -22.44 13.98
CA MET A 371 -3.61 -23.62 13.42
C MET A 371 -3.61 -24.77 14.45
N HIS A 372 -4.76 -25.44 14.60
CA HIS A 372 -4.89 -26.63 15.42
C HIS A 372 -4.77 -27.88 14.56
N LEU A 373 -3.58 -28.47 14.57
CA LEU A 373 -3.23 -29.66 13.79
C LEU A 373 -3.12 -30.90 14.69
N ASP A 374 -3.28 -32.09 14.09
CA ASP A 374 -3.39 -33.40 14.76
C ASP A 374 -2.31 -33.76 15.79
N LYS A 375 -1.13 -33.17 15.69
CA LYS A 375 0.03 -33.50 16.54
C LYS A 375 0.59 -32.36 17.41
N LEU A 376 0.11 -31.12 17.19
CA LEU A 376 0.66 -29.95 17.89
C LEU A 376 -0.48 -29.01 18.27
N LYS A 377 -0.66 -28.74 19.55
CA LYS A 377 -1.57 -27.70 20.02
C LYS A 377 -1.03 -26.34 19.62
N GLY A 378 -1.68 -25.67 18.66
CA GLY A 378 -1.44 -24.30 18.31
C GLY A 378 -0.11 -24.02 17.58
N THR A 379 0.05 -24.55 16.36
CA THR A 379 1.17 -24.16 15.50
C THR A 379 0.90 -22.77 14.90
N LEU A 380 1.83 -21.84 15.08
CA LEU A 380 1.80 -20.52 14.44
C LEU A 380 2.33 -20.67 13.01
N VAL A 381 1.47 -20.37 12.03
CA VAL A 381 1.85 -20.38 10.61
C VAL A 381 2.03 -18.95 10.11
N ASP A 382 3.23 -18.65 9.65
CA ASP A 382 3.52 -17.37 8.99
C ASP A 382 3.19 -17.46 7.50
N PHE A 383 2.06 -16.88 7.13
CA PHE A 383 1.59 -16.88 5.74
C PHE A 383 2.44 -16.01 4.81
N ASN A 384 3.21 -15.05 5.32
CA ASN A 384 4.15 -14.27 4.50
C ASN A 384 5.28 -15.14 3.97
N GLN A 385 5.83 -16.01 4.85
CA GLN A 385 6.88 -16.94 4.47
C GLN A 385 6.36 -17.96 3.46
N LEU A 386 5.11 -18.41 3.64
CA LEU A 386 4.45 -19.33 2.73
C LEU A 386 4.24 -18.71 1.34
N GLU A 387 3.76 -17.46 1.27
CA GLU A 387 3.64 -16.72 0.01
C GLU A 387 4.98 -16.61 -0.73
N HIS A 388 6.03 -16.23 0.00
CA HIS A 388 7.37 -16.10 -0.59
C HIS A 388 7.85 -17.41 -1.24
N VAL A 389 7.65 -18.52 -0.55
CA VAL A 389 8.08 -19.84 -1.00
C VAL A 389 7.28 -20.32 -2.21
N LEU A 390 5.94 -20.17 -2.19
CA LEU A 390 5.07 -20.61 -3.29
C LEU A 390 5.28 -19.77 -4.55
N ASP A 391 5.43 -18.45 -4.41
CA ASP A 391 5.72 -17.59 -5.57
C ASP A 391 7.10 -17.84 -6.18
N GLY A 392 8.03 -18.42 -5.42
CA GLY A 392 9.34 -18.86 -5.90
C GLY A 392 9.33 -20.15 -6.74
N VAL A 393 8.19 -20.81 -6.94
CA VAL A 393 8.08 -22.03 -7.73
C VAL A 393 7.80 -21.68 -9.19
N ASP A 394 8.76 -21.90 -10.09
CA ASP A 394 8.65 -21.53 -11.52
C ASP A 394 7.66 -22.41 -12.30
N SER A 395 7.36 -23.63 -11.80
CA SER A 395 6.44 -24.59 -12.44
C SER A 395 4.96 -24.30 -12.19
N ILE A 396 4.62 -23.27 -11.41
CA ILE A 396 3.23 -22.87 -11.15
C ILE A 396 2.95 -21.45 -11.65
N GLY A 397 1.73 -21.22 -12.11
CA GLY A 397 1.22 -19.91 -12.52
C GLY A 397 0.81 -19.08 -11.30
N THR A 398 -0.31 -19.44 -10.74
CA THR A 398 -0.84 -18.82 -9.52
C THR A 398 -1.30 -19.88 -8.52
N TRP A 399 -1.61 -19.45 -7.29
CA TRP A 399 -2.02 -20.35 -6.22
C TRP A 399 -3.00 -19.67 -5.28
N GLN A 400 -3.81 -20.47 -4.57
CA GLN A 400 -4.66 -20.05 -3.46
C GLN A 400 -4.55 -21.06 -2.32
N LEU A 401 -4.46 -20.55 -1.12
CA LEU A 401 -4.45 -21.32 0.11
C LEU A 401 -5.80 -21.19 0.81
N GLU A 402 -6.46 -22.31 1.04
CA GLU A 402 -7.71 -22.42 1.79
C GLU A 402 -7.44 -23.02 3.16
N LEU A 403 -7.89 -22.31 4.21
CA LEU A 403 -7.96 -22.83 5.57
C LEU A 403 -9.43 -23.18 5.85
N ARG A 404 -9.68 -24.42 6.27
CA ARG A 404 -11.02 -24.84 6.64
C ARG A 404 -10.98 -25.85 7.79
N LYS A 405 -12.11 -26.22 8.31
CA LYS A 405 -12.24 -27.36 9.22
C LYS A 405 -12.42 -28.66 8.43
N ALA A 406 -11.80 -29.75 8.91
CA ALA A 406 -12.04 -31.07 8.37
C ALA A 406 -13.53 -31.42 8.48
N HIS A 407 -14.08 -32.04 7.46
CA HIS A 407 -15.48 -32.43 7.36
C HIS A 407 -16.50 -31.30 7.59
N ASP A 408 -16.06 -30.02 7.47
CA ASP A 408 -16.87 -28.83 7.78
C ASP A 408 -17.41 -28.78 9.22
N ASP A 409 -16.80 -29.54 10.14
CA ASP A 409 -17.17 -29.56 11.56
C ASP A 409 -16.34 -28.51 12.34
N PRO A 410 -16.99 -27.53 13.00
CA PRO A 410 -16.27 -26.49 13.78
C PRO A 410 -15.35 -27.02 14.89
N LEU A 411 -15.61 -28.24 15.38
CA LEU A 411 -14.80 -28.87 16.43
C LEU A 411 -13.69 -29.78 15.91
N ASP A 412 -13.64 -30.00 14.59
CA ASP A 412 -12.64 -30.86 13.97
C ASP A 412 -11.31 -30.09 13.73
N LEU A 413 -10.32 -30.80 13.22
CA LEU A 413 -8.99 -30.27 12.95
C LEU A 413 -9.00 -29.25 11.81
N ASP A 414 -8.02 -28.36 11.81
CA ASP A 414 -7.80 -27.44 10.71
C ASP A 414 -7.16 -28.17 9.52
N GLU A 415 -7.68 -27.93 8.32
CA GLU A 415 -7.12 -28.39 7.06
C GLU A 415 -6.53 -27.22 6.27
N LEU A 416 -5.35 -27.46 5.70
CA LEU A 416 -4.66 -26.58 4.76
C LEU A 416 -4.76 -27.17 3.35
N VAL A 417 -5.52 -26.52 2.48
CA VAL A 417 -5.70 -26.93 1.08
C VAL A 417 -5.00 -25.94 0.17
N LEU A 418 -4.08 -26.44 -0.65
CA LEU A 418 -3.33 -25.62 -1.61
C LEU A 418 -3.87 -25.87 -3.02
N HIS A 419 -4.53 -24.87 -3.61
CA HIS A 419 -4.96 -24.83 -5.02
C HIS A 419 -3.87 -24.19 -5.86
N VAL A 420 -3.51 -24.81 -6.98
CA VAL A 420 -2.36 -24.41 -7.80
C VAL A 420 -2.68 -24.49 -9.28
N GLU A 421 -2.43 -23.41 -10.01
CA GLU A 421 -2.38 -23.44 -11.47
C GLU A 421 -1.03 -24.04 -11.92
N LYS A 422 -1.09 -25.23 -12.49
CA LYS A 422 0.11 -25.89 -13.02
C LYS A 422 0.46 -25.35 -14.40
N LEU A 423 1.70 -24.94 -14.61
CA LEU A 423 2.20 -24.55 -15.94
C LEU A 423 2.49 -25.78 -16.79
N ASN A 424 2.32 -25.61 -18.12
CA ASN A 424 2.52 -26.70 -19.09
C ASN A 424 3.93 -27.30 -19.00
N GLY A 425 4.01 -28.64 -19.07
CA GLY A 425 5.25 -29.38 -19.03
C GLY A 425 5.71 -29.85 -17.64
N ALA A 426 5.08 -29.41 -16.57
CA ALA A 426 5.42 -29.87 -15.22
C ALA A 426 4.84 -31.27 -14.95
N ASP A 427 5.64 -32.16 -14.37
CA ASP A 427 5.21 -33.49 -13.92
C ASP A 427 4.44 -33.38 -12.60
N ASP A 428 3.22 -33.93 -12.55
CA ASP A 428 2.32 -33.80 -11.39
C ASP A 428 2.90 -34.38 -10.10
N ARG A 429 3.56 -35.52 -10.18
CA ARG A 429 4.10 -36.20 -8.99
C ARG A 429 5.30 -35.44 -8.43
N ARG A 430 6.18 -34.99 -9.31
CA ARG A 430 7.37 -34.21 -8.95
C ARG A 430 6.98 -32.84 -8.38
N LEU A 431 6.06 -32.15 -9.05
CA LEU A 431 5.60 -30.83 -8.60
C LEU A 431 4.87 -30.90 -7.24
N ARG A 432 4.03 -31.93 -7.05
CA ARG A 432 3.36 -32.16 -5.77
C ARG A 432 4.36 -32.36 -4.62
N ALA A 433 5.39 -33.19 -4.83
CA ALA A 433 6.44 -33.41 -3.85
C ALA A 433 7.28 -32.15 -3.58
N GLU A 434 7.55 -31.35 -4.61
CA GLU A 434 8.26 -30.07 -4.48
C GLU A 434 7.45 -29.07 -3.64
N LEU A 435 6.17 -28.89 -3.94
CA LEU A 435 5.28 -27.99 -3.21
C LEU A 435 5.12 -28.41 -1.74
N ASP A 436 4.90 -29.70 -1.49
CA ASP A 436 4.77 -30.26 -0.14
C ASP A 436 6.02 -30.00 0.70
N ASN A 437 7.20 -30.30 0.15
CA ASN A 437 8.47 -30.06 0.83
C ASN A 437 8.75 -28.57 1.07
N LYS A 438 8.48 -27.72 0.09
CA LYS A 438 8.69 -26.27 0.21
C LYS A 438 7.78 -25.66 1.27
N VAL A 439 6.49 -26.03 1.29
CA VAL A 439 5.54 -25.56 2.31
C VAL A 439 5.96 -26.05 3.68
N ALA A 440 6.25 -27.34 3.84
CA ALA A 440 6.69 -27.91 5.11
C ALA A 440 7.98 -27.28 5.63
N SER A 441 8.93 -26.98 4.75
CA SER A 441 10.21 -26.32 5.14
C SER A 441 10.00 -24.87 5.57
N ALA A 442 8.98 -24.18 5.01
CA ALA A 442 8.74 -22.78 5.30
C ALA A 442 7.94 -22.57 6.60
N VAL A 443 6.94 -23.41 6.85
CA VAL A 443 5.97 -23.18 7.93
C VAL A 443 5.77 -24.38 8.86
N GLU A 444 6.60 -25.41 8.73
CA GLU A 444 6.57 -26.66 9.53
C GLU A 444 5.23 -27.42 9.46
N VAL A 445 4.43 -27.13 8.41
CA VAL A 445 3.11 -27.72 8.18
C VAL A 445 3.03 -28.26 6.76
N HIS A 446 2.59 -29.51 6.61
CA HIS A 446 2.28 -30.08 5.30
C HIS A 446 0.88 -29.70 4.86
N PRO A 447 0.65 -29.35 3.59
CA PRO A 447 -0.70 -29.20 3.06
C PRO A 447 -1.46 -30.53 3.17
N ASN A 448 -2.68 -30.50 3.70
CA ASN A 448 -3.53 -31.68 3.71
C ASN A 448 -3.90 -32.14 2.30
N ARG A 449 -4.05 -31.18 1.40
CA ARG A 449 -4.34 -31.43 -0.02
C ARG A 449 -3.64 -30.40 -0.90
N ILE A 450 -3.13 -30.88 -2.05
CA ILE A 450 -2.63 -30.03 -3.15
C ILE A 450 -3.49 -30.36 -4.36
N ILE A 451 -4.20 -29.39 -4.90
CA ILE A 451 -5.13 -29.55 -6.02
C ILE A 451 -4.61 -28.73 -7.20
N PHE A 452 -4.41 -29.40 -8.35
CA PHE A 452 -4.06 -28.72 -9.58
C PHE A 452 -5.33 -28.27 -10.29
N GLU A 453 -5.43 -26.99 -10.54
CA GLU A 453 -6.60 -26.33 -11.08
C GLU A 453 -6.34 -25.77 -12.48
N SER A 454 -7.41 -25.61 -13.25
CA SER A 454 -7.33 -24.86 -14.50
C SER A 454 -7.17 -23.35 -14.26
N THR A 455 -6.63 -22.61 -15.23
CA THR A 455 -6.56 -21.14 -15.18
C THR A 455 -7.92 -20.50 -14.89
N GLU A 456 -8.99 -21.04 -15.48
CA GLU A 456 -10.36 -20.54 -15.26
C GLU A 456 -10.83 -20.79 -13.83
N THR A 457 -10.62 -21.99 -13.29
CA THR A 457 -10.94 -22.32 -11.91
C THR A 457 -10.17 -21.42 -10.92
N MET A 458 -8.88 -21.22 -11.14
CA MET A 458 -8.06 -20.35 -10.29
C MET A 458 -8.55 -18.91 -10.32
N ARG A 459 -8.94 -18.37 -11.47
CA ARG A 459 -9.55 -17.03 -11.58
C ARG A 459 -10.82 -16.92 -10.74
N ASN A 460 -11.67 -17.94 -10.78
CA ASN A 460 -12.90 -17.96 -9.99
C ASN A 460 -12.62 -18.06 -8.48
N LEU A 461 -11.72 -18.93 -8.07
CA LEU A 461 -11.30 -19.10 -6.67
C LEU A 461 -10.71 -17.79 -6.11
N GLN A 462 -9.87 -17.12 -6.86
CA GLN A 462 -9.26 -15.86 -6.47
C GLN A 462 -10.21 -14.64 -6.60
N GLY A 463 -11.38 -14.83 -7.18
CA GLY A 463 -12.37 -13.76 -7.38
C GLY A 463 -11.93 -12.71 -8.40
N VAL A 464 -11.13 -13.08 -9.39
CA VAL A 464 -10.70 -12.21 -10.49
C VAL A 464 -11.92 -11.65 -11.20
N ASN A 465 -11.98 -10.34 -11.39
CA ASN A 465 -13.11 -9.57 -11.93
C ASN A 465 -14.34 -9.45 -10.98
N LEU A 466 -14.39 -10.15 -9.86
CA LEU A 466 -15.51 -10.11 -8.91
C LEU A 466 -15.18 -9.32 -7.66
N GLN A 467 -13.93 -9.40 -7.19
CA GLN A 467 -13.46 -8.74 -5.97
C GLN A 467 -12.52 -7.58 -6.29
N ILE A 468 -12.37 -6.67 -5.33
CA ILE A 468 -11.46 -5.52 -5.45
C ILE A 468 -10.01 -5.98 -5.37
N LYS A 469 -9.74 -6.95 -4.50
CA LYS A 469 -8.47 -7.64 -4.35
C LYS A 469 -8.70 -9.12 -4.48
N GLU A 470 -7.82 -9.78 -5.23
CA GLU A 470 -7.83 -11.22 -5.36
C GLU A 470 -7.46 -11.90 -4.04
N GLN A 471 -8.10 -13.03 -3.78
CA GLN A 471 -7.91 -13.75 -2.53
C GLN A 471 -6.90 -14.87 -2.73
N ARG A 472 -5.71 -14.71 -2.19
CA ARG A 472 -4.68 -15.76 -2.18
C ARG A 472 -4.77 -16.65 -0.94
N ILE A 473 -5.25 -16.12 0.19
CA ILE A 473 -5.44 -16.85 1.42
C ILE A 473 -6.89 -16.66 1.85
N VAL A 474 -7.64 -17.75 1.90
CA VAL A 474 -9.06 -17.77 2.30
C VAL A 474 -9.20 -18.60 3.58
N ASP A 475 -9.85 -18.02 4.57
CA ASP A 475 -10.08 -18.67 5.87
C ASP A 475 -11.57 -18.89 6.07
N HIS A 476 -12.01 -20.11 5.86
CA HIS A 476 -13.40 -20.57 6.03
C HIS A 476 -13.68 -21.12 7.44
N ARG A 477 -12.70 -21.08 8.33
CA ARG A 477 -12.94 -21.55 9.70
C ARG A 477 -13.94 -20.66 10.42
N PRO A 478 -14.82 -21.23 11.27
CA PRO A 478 -15.74 -20.45 12.09
C PRO A 478 -14.96 -19.44 12.94
N LYS A 479 -15.38 -18.17 12.89
CA LYS A 479 -14.81 -17.17 13.79
C LYS A 479 -15.30 -17.44 15.21
N PRO A 480 -14.44 -17.37 16.25
CA PRO A 480 -14.90 -17.44 17.62
C PRO A 480 -15.92 -16.33 17.85
N GLU A 481 -17.12 -16.68 18.33
CA GLU A 481 -18.10 -15.69 18.77
C GLU A 481 -17.44 -14.83 19.85
N ASN A 482 -17.35 -13.53 19.62
CA ASN A 482 -16.94 -12.59 20.66
C ASN A 482 -17.94 -12.68 21.81
N GLY A 483 -17.54 -13.35 22.87
CA GLY A 483 -18.33 -13.50 24.07
C GLY A 483 -18.55 -12.17 24.80
N ASN A 484 -19.55 -11.40 24.36
CA ASN A 484 -20.17 -10.31 25.10
C ASN A 484 -21.68 -10.33 24.83
N GLY A 485 -22.30 -11.40 25.26
CA GLY A 485 -23.74 -11.51 25.41
C GLY A 485 -24.07 -11.79 26.88
N THR A 486 -24.20 -10.76 27.70
CA THR A 486 -24.90 -10.86 28.99
C THR A 486 -26.33 -11.31 28.69
N PRO A 487 -26.82 -12.42 29.27
CA PRO A 487 -28.20 -12.77 29.08
C PRO A 487 -29.07 -11.76 29.86
N HIS A 488 -29.85 -10.97 29.14
CA HIS A 488 -30.97 -10.26 29.73
C HIS A 488 -31.95 -11.31 30.30
N ARG A 489 -31.94 -11.46 31.62
CA ARG A 489 -33.02 -12.12 32.36
C ARG A 489 -34.27 -11.27 32.19
N ASN A 490 -35.20 -11.74 31.36
CA ASN A 490 -36.57 -11.33 31.44
C ASN A 490 -37.17 -11.89 32.72
N GLY A 491 -37.27 -11.05 33.75
CA GLY A 491 -38.14 -11.27 34.91
C GLY A 491 -39.53 -10.81 34.53
N GLY A 492 -40.41 -11.77 34.23
CA GLY A 492 -41.83 -11.49 34.25
C GLY A 492 -42.35 -11.58 35.66
N SER A 493 -43.22 -10.63 36.01
CA SER A 493 -44.30 -10.89 36.98
C SER A 493 -45.26 -9.71 36.98
N HIS A 494 -46.50 -10.06 36.77
CA HIS A 494 -47.79 -9.41 37.08
C HIS A 494 -48.14 -8.11 36.37
#